data_5ff8b2619d6418214b3ebfdc062dd0bf
#
_entry.id   5ff8b2619d6418214b3ebfdc062dd0bf
#
_cell.length_a   1.000
_cell.length_b   1.000
_cell.length_c   1.000
_cell.angle_alpha   90.00
_cell.angle_beta   90.00
_cell.angle_gamma   90.00
#
_symmetry.space_group_name_H-M   'P 1'
#
loop_
_entity.id
_entity.type
_entity.pdbx_description
1 polymer ?
#
loop_
_entity_poly.entity_id
_entity_poly.type
_entity_poly.pdbx_seq_one_letter_code
_entity_poly.pdbx_strand_id
1 'polypeptide(L)'
;MTNLIQTLISGLSLGSIYALIALGYTMVYGIAKMLNFAHGDVIMVGAYSGIVAVAQMGLSPWVTVIVSIAVCAVLGVVIEFCAYKPLRQAAPLSVLITAIGVSYLLQNAALLIFGSQQMAYPTLLKLPMLTVGSVQIDGITLLTLAVTAALMAALTLFIDRTKLGKAMRAVSEDKGAATLMGIHVDRTITLTFAIGSALAAFARMFYGMTYVYIKPTTGAMPGIKAFTAAVFGGIGSIPGAMIGGILLGLIEQMSKTYISTLWADAIVFAVLVVVLVVKPTGLLGKPMQEKV
;
A
#
# COMPACT_ATOMS: atom_id res chain seq x y z
N MET A 1 0.59 15.57 -28.85
CA MET A 1 1.22 14.27 -28.51
C MET A 1 2.08 14.36 -27.24
N THR A 2 2.88 15.38 -27.05
CA THR A 2 3.75 15.55 -25.86
C THR A 2 2.99 15.49 -24.53
N ASN A 3 1.83 16.19 -24.43
CA ASN A 3 1.01 16.17 -23.21
C ASN A 3 0.47 14.77 -22.87
N LEU A 4 0.10 13.96 -23.87
CA LEU A 4 -0.38 12.60 -23.62
C LEU A 4 0.73 11.71 -23.04
N ILE A 5 1.93 11.76 -23.64
CA ILE A 5 3.08 10.98 -23.16
C ILE A 5 3.46 11.40 -21.74
N GLN A 6 3.50 12.71 -21.48
CA GLN A 6 3.78 13.23 -20.14
C GLN A 6 2.73 12.77 -19.11
N THR A 7 1.45 12.81 -19.48
CA THR A 7 0.33 12.33 -18.64
C THR A 7 0.45 10.83 -18.34
N LEU A 8 0.80 10.03 -19.36
CA LEU A 8 1.00 8.58 -19.16
C LEU A 8 2.17 8.28 -18.24
N ILE A 9 3.29 9.00 -18.36
CA ILE A 9 4.46 8.84 -17.48
C ILE A 9 4.09 9.22 -16.05
N SER A 10 3.42 10.35 -15.85
CA SER A 10 2.95 10.77 -14.52
C SER A 10 1.93 9.81 -13.92
N GLY A 11 1.03 9.28 -14.75
CA GLY A 11 0.06 8.26 -14.35
C GLY A 11 0.72 6.94 -13.98
N LEU A 12 1.77 6.54 -14.70
CA LEU A 12 2.55 5.35 -14.41
C LEU A 12 3.32 5.51 -13.09
N SER A 13 3.87 6.69 -12.81
CA SER A 13 4.52 7.02 -11.54
C SER A 13 3.55 6.90 -10.36
N LEU A 14 2.39 7.59 -10.46
CA LEU A 14 1.35 7.55 -9.44
C LEU A 14 0.80 6.12 -9.25
N GLY A 15 0.57 5.42 -10.34
CA GLY A 15 0.09 4.04 -10.35
C GLY A 15 1.07 3.06 -9.70
N SER A 16 2.38 3.28 -9.86
CA SER A 16 3.40 2.47 -9.18
C SER A 16 3.39 2.65 -7.67
N ILE A 17 3.14 3.86 -7.20
CA ILE A 17 2.97 4.12 -5.76
C ILE A 17 1.72 3.40 -5.23
N TYR A 18 0.59 3.50 -5.95
CA TYR A 18 -0.63 2.77 -5.58
C TYR A 18 -0.42 1.25 -5.62
N ALA A 19 0.33 0.75 -6.59
CA ALA A 19 0.68 -0.66 -6.67
C ALA A 19 1.49 -1.13 -5.44
N LEU A 20 2.48 -0.36 -5.00
CA LEU A 20 3.26 -0.68 -3.79
C LEU A 20 2.38 -0.76 -2.54
N ILE A 21 1.47 0.19 -2.36
CA ILE A 21 0.54 0.18 -1.23
C ILE A 21 -0.43 -0.99 -1.37
N ALA A 22 -0.97 -1.24 -2.56
CA ALA A 22 -1.90 -2.31 -2.86
C ALA A 22 -1.27 -3.71 -2.66
N LEU A 23 0.04 -3.86 -2.88
CA LEU A 23 0.78 -5.08 -2.54
C LEU A 23 0.70 -5.39 -1.05
N GLY A 24 0.85 -4.39 -0.18
CA GLY A 24 0.69 -4.54 1.27
C GLY A 24 -0.73 -4.98 1.65
N TYR A 25 -1.75 -4.33 1.09
CA TYR A 25 -3.16 -4.73 1.29
C TYR A 25 -3.43 -6.15 0.83
N THR A 26 -3.03 -6.46 -0.40
CA THR A 26 -3.27 -7.77 -1.01
C THR A 26 -2.58 -8.89 -0.24
N MET A 27 -1.39 -8.65 0.29
CA MET A 27 -0.67 -9.62 1.08
C MET A 27 -1.40 -9.91 2.40
N VAL A 28 -1.79 -8.86 3.13
CA VAL A 28 -2.52 -9.02 4.41
C VAL A 28 -3.88 -9.69 4.17
N TYR A 29 -4.68 -9.18 3.25
CA TYR A 29 -5.99 -9.78 2.96
C TYR A 29 -5.87 -11.19 2.38
N GLY A 30 -4.96 -11.42 1.46
CA GLY A 30 -4.76 -12.73 0.82
C GLY A 30 -4.48 -13.84 1.83
N ILE A 31 -3.74 -13.53 2.91
CA ILE A 31 -3.28 -14.53 3.88
C ILE A 31 -4.15 -14.52 5.15
N ALA A 32 -4.38 -13.35 5.75
CA ALA A 32 -5.16 -13.25 6.99
C ALA A 32 -6.67 -13.26 6.76
N LYS A 33 -7.15 -12.95 5.53
CA LYS A 33 -8.55 -12.74 5.15
C LYS A 33 -9.23 -11.65 5.96
N MET A 34 -8.47 -10.63 6.34
CA MET A 34 -8.92 -9.48 7.13
C MET A 34 -8.58 -8.18 6.40
N LEU A 35 -9.54 -7.26 6.33
CA LEU A 35 -9.35 -5.93 5.76
C LEU A 35 -8.65 -5.03 6.78
N ASN A 36 -7.55 -4.40 6.38
CA ASN A 36 -6.80 -3.50 7.24
C ASN A 36 -6.91 -2.04 6.73
N PHE A 37 -7.98 -1.33 7.10
CA PHE A 37 -8.12 0.08 6.71
C PHE A 37 -7.10 1.01 7.37
N ALA A 38 -6.48 0.61 8.48
CA ALA A 38 -5.38 1.35 9.09
C ALA A 38 -4.08 1.33 8.28
N HIS A 39 -4.01 0.52 7.19
CA HIS A 39 -2.81 0.42 6.36
C HIS A 39 -2.38 1.76 5.74
N GLY A 40 -3.35 2.60 5.36
CA GLY A 40 -3.08 3.97 4.91
C GLY A 40 -2.40 4.81 5.99
N ASP A 41 -2.79 4.65 7.25
CA ASP A 41 -2.21 5.39 8.36
C ASP A 41 -0.82 4.86 8.77
N VAL A 42 -0.52 3.60 8.48
CA VAL A 42 0.87 3.09 8.56
C VAL A 42 1.78 3.88 7.60
N ILE A 43 1.30 4.22 6.41
CA ILE A 43 2.00 5.10 5.46
C ILE A 43 2.27 6.47 6.10
N MET A 44 1.28 7.05 6.75
CA MET A 44 1.40 8.33 7.46
C MET A 44 2.45 8.24 8.58
N VAL A 45 2.42 7.20 9.41
CA VAL A 45 3.43 6.98 10.47
C VAL A 45 4.83 6.83 9.88
N GLY A 46 4.98 6.09 8.78
CA GLY A 46 6.23 6.00 8.03
C GLY A 46 6.75 7.35 7.56
N ALA A 47 5.84 8.27 7.21
CA ALA A 47 6.21 9.63 6.85
C ALA A 47 6.74 10.44 8.02
N TYR A 48 6.01 10.44 9.13
CA TYR A 48 6.44 11.16 10.33
C TYR A 48 7.74 10.58 10.91
N SER A 49 7.92 9.26 10.89
CA SER A 49 9.18 8.64 11.29
C SER A 49 10.36 9.10 10.42
N GLY A 50 10.13 9.28 9.10
CA GLY A 50 11.13 9.83 8.20
C GLY A 50 11.46 11.31 8.50
N ILE A 51 10.46 12.13 8.81
CA ILE A 51 10.68 13.54 9.22
C ILE A 51 11.49 13.59 10.50
N VAL A 52 11.12 12.83 11.52
CA VAL A 52 11.84 12.77 12.80
C VAL A 52 13.29 12.31 12.59
N ALA A 53 13.50 11.26 11.81
CA ALA A 53 14.82 10.72 11.53
C ALA A 53 15.75 11.75 10.86
N VAL A 54 15.24 12.51 9.89
CA VAL A 54 16.04 13.53 9.19
C VAL A 54 16.13 14.82 9.97
N ALA A 55 14.98 15.40 10.40
CA ALA A 55 14.93 16.75 10.94
C ALA A 55 15.40 16.83 12.40
N GLN A 56 15.14 15.80 13.21
CA GLN A 56 15.49 15.80 14.64
C GLN A 56 16.75 15.00 14.93
N MET A 57 16.96 13.87 14.23
CA MET A 57 18.10 12.99 14.48
C MET A 57 19.26 13.20 13.50
N GLY A 58 19.09 14.00 12.44
CA GLY A 58 20.13 14.27 11.44
C GLY A 58 20.62 13.05 10.67
N LEU A 59 19.78 12.00 10.57
CA LEU A 59 20.19 10.75 9.93
C LEU A 59 20.30 10.88 8.42
N SER A 60 21.22 10.11 7.84
CA SER A 60 21.36 10.05 6.38
C SER A 60 20.09 9.48 5.71
N PRO A 61 19.81 9.79 4.44
CA PRO A 61 18.63 9.32 3.72
C PRO A 61 18.46 7.79 3.76
N TRP A 62 19.53 7.04 3.61
CA TRP A 62 19.51 5.58 3.62
C TRP A 62 19.12 5.00 4.98
N VAL A 63 19.69 5.56 6.05
CA VAL A 63 19.34 5.17 7.43
C VAL A 63 17.89 5.53 7.74
N THR A 64 17.42 6.69 7.28
CA THR A 64 16.03 7.14 7.40
C THR A 64 15.05 6.13 6.78
N VAL A 65 15.36 5.62 5.60
CA VAL A 65 14.54 4.58 4.95
C VAL A 65 14.47 3.32 5.81
N ILE A 66 15.61 2.84 6.30
CA ILE A 66 15.66 1.65 7.16
C ILE A 66 14.86 1.85 8.46
N VAL A 67 15.01 3.01 9.12
CA VAL A 67 14.27 3.37 10.33
C VAL A 67 12.76 3.40 10.05
N SER A 68 12.33 4.04 8.96
CA SER A 68 10.91 4.09 8.58
C SER A 68 10.33 2.70 8.32
N ILE A 69 11.08 1.83 7.65
CA ILE A 69 10.68 0.44 7.40
C ILE A 69 10.54 -0.32 8.73
N ALA A 70 11.51 -0.19 9.63
CA ALA A 70 11.49 -0.85 10.93
C ALA A 70 10.31 -0.37 11.79
N VAL A 71 10.08 0.94 11.87
CA VAL A 71 8.95 1.54 12.59
C VAL A 71 7.61 1.05 12.04
N CYS A 72 7.43 1.06 10.72
CA CYS A 72 6.20 0.57 10.10
C CYS A 72 6.02 -0.93 10.31
N ALA A 73 7.07 -1.74 10.21
CA ALA A 73 6.99 -3.18 10.44
C ALA A 73 6.60 -3.49 11.89
N VAL A 74 7.21 -2.82 12.87
CA VAL A 74 6.84 -2.94 14.30
C VAL A 74 5.41 -2.49 14.52
N LEU A 75 5.01 -1.35 13.96
CA LEU A 75 3.62 -0.86 14.04
C LEU A 75 2.63 -1.88 13.47
N GLY A 76 2.95 -2.51 12.34
CA GLY A 76 2.14 -3.56 11.76
C GLY A 76 1.95 -4.76 12.68
N VAL A 77 3.03 -5.18 13.38
CA VAL A 77 2.98 -6.24 14.40
C VAL A 77 2.10 -5.82 15.58
N VAL A 78 2.27 -4.59 16.07
CA VAL A 78 1.47 -4.05 17.18
C VAL A 78 -0.01 -3.99 16.83
N ILE A 79 -0.36 -3.47 15.65
CA ILE A 79 -1.73 -3.42 15.15
C ILE A 79 -2.32 -4.84 15.05
N GLU A 80 -1.57 -5.78 14.48
CA GLU A 80 -2.02 -7.17 14.40
C GLU A 80 -2.26 -7.76 15.79
N PHE A 81 -1.30 -7.64 16.68
CA PHE A 81 -1.36 -8.24 18.01
C PHE A 81 -2.48 -7.66 18.88
N CYS A 82 -2.62 -6.32 18.89
CA CYS A 82 -3.58 -5.63 19.77
C CYS A 82 -5.00 -5.59 19.20
N ALA A 83 -5.14 -5.41 17.87
CA ALA A 83 -6.43 -5.16 17.26
C ALA A 83 -7.00 -6.36 16.47
N TYR A 84 -6.16 -7.06 15.69
CA TYR A 84 -6.64 -8.10 14.78
C TYR A 84 -6.60 -9.50 15.37
N LYS A 85 -5.58 -9.82 16.14
CA LYS A 85 -5.43 -11.15 16.75
C LYS A 85 -6.62 -11.55 17.62
N PRO A 86 -7.15 -10.68 18.51
CA PRO A 86 -8.32 -10.97 19.31
C PRO A 86 -9.60 -11.18 18.47
N LEU A 87 -9.67 -10.59 17.29
CA LEU A 87 -10.87 -10.59 16.43
C LEU A 87 -10.85 -11.62 15.31
N ARG A 88 -9.91 -12.56 15.30
CA ARG A 88 -9.77 -13.56 14.22
C ARG A 88 -10.96 -14.49 14.07
N GLN A 89 -11.75 -14.68 15.12
CA GLN A 89 -12.98 -15.48 15.13
C GLN A 89 -14.25 -14.62 15.21
N ALA A 90 -14.10 -13.29 15.23
CA ALA A 90 -15.23 -12.37 15.30
C ALA A 90 -15.89 -12.18 13.93
N ALA A 91 -17.11 -11.65 13.95
CA ALA A 91 -17.83 -11.31 12.72
C ALA A 91 -17.03 -10.30 11.86
N PRO A 92 -17.09 -10.40 10.53
CA PRO A 92 -16.35 -9.49 9.63
C PRO A 92 -16.60 -8.00 9.89
N LEU A 93 -17.82 -7.65 10.33
CA LEU A 93 -18.19 -6.29 10.69
C LEU A 93 -17.38 -5.77 11.90
N SER A 94 -17.15 -6.60 12.92
CA SER A 94 -16.35 -6.23 14.09
C SER A 94 -14.90 -5.92 13.70
N VAL A 95 -14.34 -6.73 12.81
CA VAL A 95 -12.98 -6.48 12.26
C VAL A 95 -12.92 -5.17 11.48
N LEU A 96 -13.94 -4.89 10.65
CA LEU A 96 -14.05 -3.67 9.87
C LEU A 96 -14.10 -2.42 10.78
N ILE A 97 -14.99 -2.44 11.78
CA ILE A 97 -15.13 -1.31 12.72
C ILE A 97 -13.84 -1.09 13.50
N THR A 98 -13.19 -2.17 13.95
CA THR A 98 -11.92 -2.07 14.65
C THR A 98 -10.82 -1.50 13.74
N ALA A 99 -10.76 -1.89 12.47
CA ALA A 99 -9.82 -1.34 11.51
C ALA A 99 -9.98 0.19 11.34
N ILE A 100 -11.24 0.66 11.26
CA ILE A 100 -11.55 2.09 11.20
C ILE A 100 -11.16 2.77 12.53
N GLY A 101 -11.46 2.14 13.67
CA GLY A 101 -11.07 2.65 15.00
C GLY A 101 -9.56 2.82 15.14
N VAL A 102 -8.76 1.84 14.70
CA VAL A 102 -7.30 1.91 14.68
C VAL A 102 -6.81 3.03 13.77
N SER A 103 -7.43 3.21 12.59
CA SER A 103 -7.13 4.29 11.67
C SER A 103 -7.30 5.65 12.36
N TYR A 104 -8.46 5.92 12.96
CA TYR A 104 -8.70 7.16 13.70
C TYR A 104 -7.78 7.33 14.92
N LEU A 105 -7.47 6.25 15.63
CA LEU A 105 -6.51 6.30 16.73
C LEU A 105 -5.14 6.78 16.27
N LEU A 106 -4.62 6.24 15.16
CA LEU A 106 -3.33 6.64 14.61
C LEU A 106 -3.33 8.09 14.11
N GLN A 107 -4.41 8.52 13.44
CA GLN A 107 -4.56 9.90 12.96
C GLN A 107 -4.60 10.90 14.12
N ASN A 108 -5.39 10.61 15.18
CA ASN A 108 -5.48 11.49 16.35
C ASN A 108 -4.20 11.46 17.18
N ALA A 109 -3.54 10.32 17.32
CA ALA A 109 -2.22 10.25 17.96
C ALA A 109 -1.18 11.11 17.21
N ALA A 110 -1.15 11.02 15.88
CA ALA A 110 -0.30 11.88 15.06
C ALA A 110 -0.64 13.37 15.20
N LEU A 111 -1.94 13.72 15.27
CA LEU A 111 -2.40 15.08 15.49
C LEU A 111 -1.95 15.64 16.84
N LEU A 112 -1.99 14.83 17.90
CA LEU A 112 -1.55 15.23 19.25
C LEU A 112 -0.05 15.39 19.35
N ILE A 113 0.73 14.52 18.66
CA ILE A 113 2.20 14.52 18.74
C ILE A 113 2.80 15.58 17.81
N PHE A 114 2.32 15.70 16.57
CA PHE A 114 2.91 16.54 15.53
C PHE A 114 2.11 17.82 15.23
N GLY A 115 0.89 17.94 15.78
CA GLY A 115 0.00 19.05 15.52
C GLY A 115 -0.76 18.93 14.20
N SER A 116 -1.61 19.94 13.91
CA SER A 116 -2.46 19.97 12.69
C SER A 116 -1.78 20.59 11.48
N GLN A 117 -0.63 21.22 11.67
CA GLN A 117 0.11 21.92 10.61
C GLN A 117 0.71 20.94 9.60
N GLN A 118 0.74 21.37 8.34
CA GLN A 118 1.41 20.62 7.31
C GLN A 118 2.93 20.69 7.49
N MET A 119 3.60 19.56 7.50
CA MET A 119 5.05 19.47 7.57
C MET A 119 5.61 19.10 6.20
N ALA A 120 6.73 19.73 5.81
CA ALA A 120 7.42 19.37 4.58
C ALA A 120 8.18 18.06 4.77
N TYR A 121 8.01 17.13 3.82
CA TYR A 121 8.79 15.89 3.79
C TYR A 121 10.20 16.20 3.27
N PRO A 122 11.26 15.74 3.94
CA PRO A 122 12.61 15.99 3.49
C PRO A 122 12.87 15.31 2.14
N THR A 123 13.59 15.99 1.26
CA THR A 123 14.03 15.43 -0.02
C THR A 123 15.12 14.39 0.26
N LEU A 124 14.78 13.11 0.24
CA LEU A 124 15.70 12.02 0.53
C LEU A 124 16.69 11.78 -0.62
N LEU A 125 16.23 11.89 -1.86
CA LEU A 125 17.03 11.66 -3.06
C LEU A 125 16.80 12.78 -4.07
N LYS A 126 17.87 13.31 -4.62
CA LYS A 126 17.83 14.23 -5.75
C LYS A 126 18.31 13.49 -6.99
N LEU A 127 17.39 13.17 -7.88
CA LEU A 127 17.71 12.52 -9.14
C LEU A 127 17.57 13.52 -10.29
N PRO A 128 18.43 13.45 -11.30
CA PRO A 128 18.35 14.36 -12.45
C PRO A 128 17.06 14.07 -13.26
N MET A 129 16.51 15.14 -13.85
CA MET A 129 15.48 15.01 -14.87
C MET A 129 16.11 14.51 -16.17
N LEU A 130 15.53 13.47 -16.73
CA LEU A 130 15.89 12.97 -18.05
C LEU A 130 15.00 13.64 -19.09
N THR A 131 15.60 14.37 -20.02
CA THR A 131 14.89 15.00 -21.13
C THR A 131 15.10 14.17 -22.40
N VAL A 132 14.01 13.59 -22.91
CA VAL A 132 14.02 12.85 -24.18
C VAL A 132 13.17 13.63 -25.19
N GLY A 133 13.82 14.43 -26.01
CA GLY A 133 13.15 15.38 -26.91
C GLY A 133 12.38 16.45 -26.13
N SER A 134 11.06 16.49 -26.30
CA SER A 134 10.17 17.43 -25.58
C SER A 134 9.55 16.86 -24.31
N VAL A 135 9.87 15.61 -23.95
CA VAL A 135 9.31 14.91 -22.78
C VAL A 135 10.31 14.98 -21.64
N GLN A 136 9.85 15.43 -20.48
CA GLN A 136 10.64 15.46 -19.24
C GLN A 136 10.22 14.31 -18.35
N ILE A 137 11.16 13.45 -18.00
CA ILE A 137 10.94 12.31 -17.11
C ILE A 137 11.70 12.57 -15.82
N ASP A 138 10.98 12.65 -14.71
CA ASP A 138 11.61 12.77 -13.41
C ASP A 138 12.32 11.44 -13.07
N GLY A 139 13.58 11.52 -12.64
CA GLY A 139 14.35 10.35 -12.23
C GLY A 139 13.71 9.58 -11.08
N ILE A 140 12.92 10.25 -10.23
CA ILE A 140 12.13 9.63 -9.16
C ILE A 140 11.07 8.70 -9.76
N THR A 141 10.44 9.07 -10.87
CA THR A 141 9.46 8.22 -11.57
C THR A 141 10.07 6.90 -12.03
N LEU A 142 11.25 6.96 -12.67
CA LEU A 142 11.96 5.76 -13.13
C LEU A 142 12.39 4.87 -11.96
N LEU A 143 12.90 5.49 -10.90
CA LEU A 143 13.28 4.78 -9.69
C LEU A 143 12.06 4.11 -9.05
N THR A 144 10.93 4.80 -8.94
CA THR A 144 9.68 4.25 -8.38
C THR A 144 9.20 3.04 -9.16
N LEU A 145 9.18 3.13 -10.49
CA LEU A 145 8.83 2.01 -11.39
C LEU A 145 9.76 0.81 -11.18
N ALA A 146 11.07 1.06 -11.20
CA ALA A 146 12.07 -0.01 -11.05
C ALA A 146 11.96 -0.69 -9.68
N VAL A 147 11.84 0.08 -8.61
CA VAL A 147 11.69 -0.44 -7.24
C VAL A 147 10.37 -1.19 -7.08
N THR A 148 9.27 -0.66 -7.63
CA THR A 148 7.97 -1.35 -7.59
C THR A 148 8.03 -2.72 -8.29
N ALA A 149 8.61 -2.76 -9.48
CA ALA A 149 8.79 -4.00 -10.23
C ALA A 149 9.71 -4.99 -9.48
N ALA A 150 10.82 -4.50 -8.92
CA ALA A 150 11.75 -5.31 -8.14
C ALA A 150 11.11 -5.87 -6.87
N LEU A 151 10.37 -5.05 -6.11
CA LEU A 151 9.66 -5.47 -4.90
C LEU A 151 8.55 -6.48 -5.21
N MET A 152 7.81 -6.29 -6.32
CA MET A 152 6.83 -7.27 -6.77
C MET A 152 7.49 -8.60 -7.11
N ALA A 153 8.56 -8.60 -7.89
CA ALA A 153 9.29 -9.79 -8.24
C ALA A 153 9.87 -10.49 -6.99
N ALA A 154 10.48 -9.72 -6.09
CA ALA A 154 11.02 -10.23 -4.83
C ALA A 154 9.92 -10.85 -3.95
N LEU A 155 8.77 -10.17 -3.81
CA LEU A 155 7.64 -10.68 -3.02
C LEU A 155 7.05 -11.96 -3.63
N THR A 156 6.89 -12.00 -4.94
CA THR A 156 6.41 -13.19 -5.66
C THR A 156 7.37 -14.35 -5.44
N LEU A 157 8.68 -14.15 -5.66
CA LEU A 157 9.71 -15.16 -5.43
C LEU A 157 9.75 -15.61 -3.95
N PHE A 158 9.61 -14.66 -3.01
CA PHE A 158 9.55 -14.95 -1.58
C PHE A 158 8.38 -15.88 -1.26
N ILE A 159 7.17 -15.58 -1.74
CA ILE A 159 5.97 -16.40 -1.49
C ILE A 159 6.07 -17.75 -2.16
N ASP A 160 6.61 -17.82 -3.38
CA ASP A 160 6.67 -19.07 -4.15
C ASP A 160 7.80 -19.99 -3.73
N ARG A 161 8.95 -19.45 -3.34
CA ARG A 161 10.18 -20.22 -3.15
C ARG A 161 10.56 -20.42 -1.68
N THR A 162 10.14 -19.57 -0.74
CA THR A 162 10.57 -19.71 0.66
C THR A 162 9.64 -20.61 1.48
N LYS A 163 10.17 -21.17 2.57
CA LYS A 163 9.37 -21.94 3.54
C LYS A 163 8.27 -21.10 4.17
N LEU A 164 8.59 -19.83 4.49
CA LEU A 164 7.62 -18.89 5.06
C LEU A 164 6.53 -18.54 4.06
N GLY A 165 6.88 -18.27 2.80
CA GLY A 165 5.90 -18.02 1.74
C GLY A 165 4.96 -19.20 1.51
N LYS A 166 5.49 -20.44 1.53
CA LYS A 166 4.68 -21.66 1.46
C LYS A 166 3.74 -21.79 2.66
N ALA A 167 4.22 -21.46 3.87
CA ALA A 167 3.39 -21.42 5.08
C ALA A 167 2.28 -20.36 4.96
N MET A 168 2.60 -19.16 4.46
CA MET A 168 1.61 -18.10 4.18
C MET A 168 0.53 -18.57 3.20
N ARG A 169 0.90 -19.28 2.15
CA ARG A 169 -0.04 -19.84 1.17
C ARG A 169 -0.91 -20.92 1.81
N ALA A 170 -0.36 -21.85 2.58
CA ALA A 170 -1.12 -22.86 3.29
C ALA A 170 -2.15 -22.23 4.25
N VAL A 171 -1.74 -21.22 5.02
CA VAL A 171 -2.64 -20.47 5.93
C VAL A 171 -3.74 -19.73 5.17
N SER A 172 -3.48 -19.27 3.96
CA SER A 172 -4.47 -18.58 3.12
C SER A 172 -5.56 -19.49 2.59
N GLU A 173 -5.24 -20.78 2.37
CA GLU A 173 -6.17 -21.81 1.89
C GLU A 173 -7.00 -22.39 3.03
N ASP A 174 -6.36 -22.84 4.11
CA ASP A 174 -7.03 -23.41 5.26
C ASP A 174 -6.17 -23.30 6.53
N LYS A 175 -6.62 -22.49 7.49
CA LYS A 175 -5.94 -22.27 8.77
C LYS A 175 -5.91 -23.54 9.64
N GLY A 176 -6.96 -24.34 9.61
CA GLY A 176 -7.08 -25.59 10.38
C GLY A 176 -6.11 -26.63 9.85
N ALA A 177 -6.17 -26.91 8.54
CA ALA A 177 -5.25 -27.83 7.90
C ALA A 177 -3.78 -27.40 8.05
N ALA A 178 -3.48 -26.10 7.93
CA ALA A 178 -2.13 -25.57 8.14
C ALA A 178 -1.63 -25.86 9.57
N THR A 179 -2.50 -25.71 10.59
CA THR A 179 -2.16 -26.03 11.99
C THR A 179 -1.85 -27.51 12.16
N LEU A 180 -2.65 -28.40 11.57
CA LEU A 180 -2.42 -29.85 11.61
C LEU A 180 -1.09 -30.26 10.94
N MET A 181 -0.65 -29.51 9.94
CA MET A 181 0.64 -29.68 9.29
C MET A 181 1.83 -29.05 10.05
N GLY A 182 1.59 -28.56 11.28
CA GLY A 182 2.63 -27.98 12.13
C GLY A 182 2.99 -26.54 11.81
N ILE A 183 2.19 -25.82 11.00
CA ILE A 183 2.42 -24.42 10.69
C ILE A 183 1.87 -23.54 11.81
N HIS A 184 2.71 -22.67 12.35
CA HIS A 184 2.30 -21.68 13.34
C HIS A 184 1.51 -20.53 12.69
N VAL A 185 0.18 -20.68 12.57
CA VAL A 185 -0.72 -19.73 11.90
C VAL A 185 -0.56 -18.32 12.46
N ASP A 186 -0.50 -18.16 13.78
CA ASP A 186 -0.34 -16.87 14.44
C ASP A 186 0.92 -16.13 13.97
N ARG A 187 2.08 -16.80 14.03
CA ARG A 187 3.36 -16.22 13.60
C ARG A 187 3.34 -15.86 12.12
N THR A 188 2.72 -16.70 11.31
CA THR A 188 2.59 -16.46 9.86
C THR A 188 1.78 -15.21 9.57
N ILE A 189 0.66 -15.00 10.25
CA ILE A 189 -0.18 -13.80 10.10
C ILE A 189 0.56 -12.55 10.60
N THR A 190 1.20 -12.62 11.78
CA THR A 190 1.96 -11.49 12.33
C THR A 190 3.09 -11.06 11.38
N LEU A 191 3.84 -12.01 10.81
CA LEU A 191 4.88 -11.72 9.82
C LEU A 191 4.30 -11.13 8.52
N THR A 192 3.10 -11.55 8.13
CA THR A 192 2.40 -10.96 6.98
C THR A 192 2.08 -9.49 7.21
N PHE A 193 1.60 -9.12 8.40
CA PHE A 193 1.36 -7.73 8.76
C PHE A 193 2.66 -6.92 8.81
N ALA A 194 3.74 -7.48 9.35
CA ALA A 194 5.05 -6.83 9.37
C ALA A 194 5.57 -6.51 7.96
N ILE A 195 5.52 -7.50 7.05
CA ILE A 195 5.98 -7.33 5.66
C ILE A 195 5.07 -6.35 4.91
N GLY A 196 3.74 -6.47 5.04
CA GLY A 196 2.80 -5.54 4.42
C GLY A 196 3.03 -4.11 4.87
N SER A 197 3.25 -3.88 6.16
CA SER A 197 3.56 -2.56 6.73
C SER A 197 4.95 -2.05 6.32
N ALA A 198 5.94 -2.91 6.13
CA ALA A 198 7.23 -2.55 5.57
C ALA A 198 7.10 -2.05 4.11
N LEU A 199 6.26 -2.69 3.30
CA LEU A 199 5.95 -2.22 1.94
C LEU A 199 5.26 -0.84 1.94
N ALA A 200 4.42 -0.55 2.94
CA ALA A 200 3.82 0.77 3.12
C ALA A 200 4.88 1.87 3.35
N ALA A 201 5.95 1.57 4.08
CA ALA A 201 7.06 2.50 4.29
C ALA A 201 7.81 2.81 2.98
N PHE A 202 8.04 1.79 2.14
CA PHE A 202 8.61 2.01 0.80
C PHE A 202 7.70 2.89 -0.06
N ALA A 203 6.41 2.58 -0.10
CA ALA A 203 5.45 3.38 -0.86
C ALA A 203 5.44 4.84 -0.39
N ARG A 204 5.55 5.06 0.93
CA ARG A 204 5.60 6.40 1.52
C ARG A 204 6.82 7.18 1.08
N MET A 205 7.99 6.55 0.99
CA MET A 205 9.20 7.21 0.51
C MET A 205 8.95 7.87 -0.86
N PHE A 206 8.41 7.12 -1.82
CA PHE A 206 8.12 7.64 -3.16
C PHE A 206 6.97 8.63 -3.18
N TYR A 207 5.91 8.36 -2.43
CA TYR A 207 4.78 9.29 -2.28
C TYR A 207 5.23 10.63 -1.70
N GLY A 208 6.14 10.62 -0.71
CA GLY A 208 6.67 11.83 -0.09
C GLY A 208 7.57 12.67 -0.99
N MET A 209 8.27 12.03 -1.92
CA MET A 209 9.05 12.76 -2.92
C MET A 209 8.16 13.43 -3.97
N THR A 210 6.98 12.88 -4.23
CA THR A 210 5.99 13.44 -5.17
C THR A 210 5.07 14.46 -4.49
N TYR A 211 4.61 14.15 -3.27
CA TYR A 211 3.70 14.99 -2.48
C TYR A 211 4.42 15.45 -1.22
N VAL A 212 5.03 16.62 -1.31
CA VAL A 212 5.98 17.16 -0.31
C VAL A 212 5.34 17.43 1.06
N TYR A 213 4.03 17.66 1.13
CA TYR A 213 3.37 18.03 2.38
C TYR A 213 2.67 16.84 3.06
N ILE A 214 2.86 16.74 4.37
CA ILE A 214 2.29 15.71 5.24
C ILE A 214 1.44 16.37 6.31
N LYS A 215 0.27 15.78 6.54
CA LYS A 215 -0.63 16.07 7.65
C LYS A 215 -1.13 14.76 8.27
N PRO A 216 -1.70 14.74 9.48
CA PRO A 216 -2.15 13.51 10.13
C PRO A 216 -3.14 12.65 9.32
N THR A 217 -3.87 13.25 8.37
CA THR A 217 -4.81 12.54 7.49
C THR A 217 -4.23 12.18 6.12
N THR A 218 -2.93 12.38 5.87
CA THR A 218 -2.33 12.19 4.53
C THR A 218 -2.38 10.73 4.06
N GLY A 219 -2.43 9.77 4.97
CA GLY A 219 -2.49 8.33 4.62
C GLY A 219 -3.87 7.85 4.17
N ALA A 220 -4.95 8.53 4.57
CA ALA A 220 -6.33 8.06 4.36
C ALA A 220 -6.68 7.88 2.87
N MET A 221 -6.56 8.95 2.06
CA MET A 221 -6.94 8.89 0.63
C MET A 221 -6.04 7.95 -0.19
N PRO A 222 -4.71 8.00 -0.11
CA PRO A 222 -3.86 7.01 -0.77
C PRO A 222 -4.15 5.57 -0.32
N GLY A 223 -4.46 5.38 0.96
CA GLY A 223 -4.87 4.08 1.51
C GLY A 223 -6.15 3.55 0.86
N ILE A 224 -7.22 4.35 0.80
CA ILE A 224 -8.49 3.95 0.15
C ILE A 224 -8.27 3.69 -1.34
N LYS A 225 -7.53 4.54 -2.05
CA LYS A 225 -7.23 4.35 -3.48
C LYS A 225 -6.41 3.09 -3.74
N ALA A 226 -5.44 2.79 -2.89
CA ALA A 226 -4.65 1.57 -3.02
C ALA A 226 -5.46 0.31 -2.66
N PHE A 227 -6.37 0.40 -1.69
CA PHE A 227 -7.35 -0.65 -1.45
C PHE A 227 -8.24 -0.86 -2.69
N THR A 228 -8.75 0.23 -3.27
CA THR A 228 -9.48 0.22 -4.55
C THR A 228 -8.67 -0.47 -5.66
N ALA A 229 -7.37 -0.15 -5.76
CA ALA A 229 -6.46 -0.78 -6.72
C ALA A 229 -6.30 -2.28 -6.48
N ALA A 230 -6.17 -2.71 -5.22
CA ALA A 230 -6.08 -4.11 -4.86
C ALA A 230 -7.35 -4.88 -5.23
N VAL A 231 -8.52 -4.30 -4.95
CA VAL A 231 -9.83 -4.89 -5.31
C VAL A 231 -10.03 -4.91 -6.82
N PHE A 232 -9.74 -3.81 -7.50
CA PHE A 232 -9.81 -3.69 -8.96
C PHE A 232 -8.93 -4.73 -9.65
N GLY A 233 -7.71 -4.92 -9.17
CA GLY A 233 -6.77 -5.90 -9.68
C GLY A 233 -7.15 -7.35 -9.36
N GLY A 234 -7.91 -7.57 -8.30
CA GLY A 234 -8.26 -8.87 -7.73
C GLY A 234 -7.53 -9.10 -6.41
N ILE A 235 -8.20 -8.79 -5.31
CA ILE A 235 -7.63 -8.84 -3.96
C ILE A 235 -7.13 -10.25 -3.63
N GLY A 236 -5.90 -10.35 -3.11
CA GLY A 236 -5.22 -11.62 -2.86
C GLY A 236 -4.29 -12.07 -4.00
N SER A 237 -4.34 -11.41 -5.18
CA SER A 237 -3.42 -11.63 -6.30
C SER A 237 -2.35 -10.55 -6.34
N ILE A 238 -1.07 -10.92 -6.12
CA ILE A 238 0.06 -9.97 -6.17
C ILE A 238 0.18 -9.30 -7.55
N PRO A 239 0.18 -10.04 -8.68
CA PRO A 239 0.18 -9.42 -10.00
C PRO A 239 -1.08 -8.57 -10.25
N GLY A 240 -2.24 -9.02 -9.72
CA GLY A 240 -3.49 -8.27 -9.81
C GLY A 240 -3.39 -6.91 -9.14
N ALA A 241 -2.93 -6.85 -7.90
CA ALA A 241 -2.77 -5.60 -7.16
C ALA A 241 -1.82 -4.62 -7.88
N MET A 242 -0.75 -5.12 -8.48
CA MET A 242 0.18 -4.28 -9.25
C MET A 242 -0.49 -3.69 -10.48
N ILE A 243 -1.14 -4.53 -11.30
CA ILE A 243 -1.83 -4.07 -12.51
C ILE A 243 -2.96 -3.11 -12.14
N GLY A 244 -3.72 -3.44 -11.09
CA GLY A 244 -4.78 -2.58 -10.56
C GLY A 244 -4.26 -1.21 -10.12
N GLY A 245 -3.13 -1.17 -9.42
CA GLY A 245 -2.48 0.07 -9.00
C GLY A 245 -2.04 0.93 -10.19
N ILE A 246 -1.36 0.33 -11.16
CA ILE A 246 -0.89 1.02 -12.36
C ILE A 246 -2.07 1.58 -13.16
N LEU A 247 -3.09 0.77 -13.42
CA LEU A 247 -4.28 1.19 -14.17
C LEU A 247 -5.02 2.32 -13.46
N LEU A 248 -5.18 2.22 -12.13
CA LEU A 248 -5.87 3.22 -11.34
C LEU A 248 -5.12 4.56 -11.35
N GLY A 249 -3.78 4.54 -11.24
CA GLY A 249 -2.96 5.73 -11.35
C GLY A 249 -3.02 6.36 -12.74
N LEU A 250 -3.06 5.57 -13.81
CA LEU A 250 -3.26 6.05 -15.17
C LEU A 250 -4.64 6.70 -15.34
N ILE A 251 -5.71 6.05 -14.88
CA ILE A 251 -7.08 6.59 -14.92
C ILE A 251 -7.17 7.91 -14.17
N GLU A 252 -6.61 7.96 -12.96
CA GLU A 252 -6.62 9.18 -12.15
C GLU A 252 -5.88 10.32 -12.83
N GLN A 253 -4.67 10.06 -13.35
CA GLN A 253 -3.86 11.09 -13.98
C GLN A 253 -4.47 11.58 -15.30
N MET A 254 -5.03 10.67 -16.09
CA MET A 254 -5.77 11.06 -17.31
C MET A 254 -7.01 11.88 -16.96
N SER A 255 -7.75 11.50 -15.94
CA SER A 255 -8.91 12.26 -15.47
C SER A 255 -8.52 13.67 -15.00
N LYS A 256 -7.42 13.82 -14.27
CA LYS A 256 -6.89 15.12 -13.83
C LYS A 256 -6.50 16.02 -14.99
N THR A 257 -5.90 15.44 -16.03
CA THR A 257 -5.35 16.21 -17.17
C THR A 257 -6.42 16.59 -18.18
N TYR A 258 -7.35 15.68 -18.50
CA TYR A 258 -8.29 15.87 -19.63
C TYR A 258 -9.72 16.19 -19.21
N ILE A 259 -10.11 15.92 -17.95
CA ILE A 259 -11.47 16.17 -17.48
C ILE A 259 -11.44 17.25 -16.39
N SER A 260 -11.04 16.89 -15.18
CA SER A 260 -10.92 17.84 -14.06
C SER A 260 -10.25 17.16 -12.86
N THR A 261 -9.43 17.92 -12.15
CA THR A 261 -8.83 17.47 -10.88
C THR A 261 -9.89 17.18 -9.81
N LEU A 262 -10.99 17.94 -9.80
CA LEU A 262 -12.09 17.77 -8.83
C LEU A 262 -12.86 16.46 -9.04
N TRP A 263 -13.00 16.01 -10.29
CA TRP A 263 -13.72 14.79 -10.64
C TRP A 263 -12.85 13.55 -10.66
N ALA A 264 -11.54 13.68 -10.57
CA ALA A 264 -10.61 12.57 -10.72
C ALA A 264 -10.89 11.43 -9.71
N ASP A 265 -11.14 11.77 -8.44
CA ASP A 265 -11.44 10.78 -7.42
C ASP A 265 -12.79 10.08 -7.68
N ALA A 266 -13.80 10.85 -8.06
CA ALA A 266 -15.12 10.31 -8.41
C ALA A 266 -15.03 9.33 -9.59
N ILE A 267 -14.25 9.65 -10.61
CA ILE A 267 -14.03 8.79 -11.78
C ILE A 267 -13.33 7.49 -11.38
N VAL A 268 -12.28 7.58 -10.54
CA VAL A 268 -11.55 6.42 -10.03
C VAL A 268 -12.49 5.45 -9.29
N PHE A 269 -13.32 5.97 -8.39
CA PHE A 269 -14.28 5.13 -7.66
C PHE A 269 -15.42 4.64 -8.53
N ALA A 270 -15.90 5.43 -9.50
CA ALA A 270 -16.90 4.99 -10.46
C ALA A 270 -16.39 3.81 -11.33
N VAL A 271 -15.13 3.88 -11.79
CA VAL A 271 -14.52 2.78 -12.53
C VAL A 271 -14.42 1.53 -11.67
N LEU A 272 -14.07 1.65 -10.38
CA LEU A 272 -14.09 0.51 -9.46
C LEU A 272 -15.48 -0.13 -9.40
N VAL A 273 -16.53 0.68 -9.20
CA VAL A 273 -17.92 0.17 -9.12
C VAL A 273 -18.30 -0.56 -10.40
N VAL A 274 -18.02 0.01 -11.55
CA VAL A 274 -18.30 -0.62 -12.86
C VAL A 274 -17.57 -1.95 -12.99
N VAL A 275 -16.28 -2.00 -12.63
CA VAL A 275 -15.50 -3.25 -12.72
C VAL A 275 -16.05 -4.31 -11.77
N LEU A 276 -16.42 -3.96 -10.55
CA LEU A 276 -16.97 -4.92 -9.58
C LEU A 276 -18.37 -5.43 -9.98
N VAL A 277 -19.18 -4.60 -10.63
CA VAL A 277 -20.48 -5.04 -11.18
C VAL A 277 -20.29 -6.03 -12.33
N VAL A 278 -19.32 -5.78 -13.21
CA VAL A 278 -19.05 -6.64 -14.38
C VAL A 278 -18.24 -7.89 -13.98
N LYS A 279 -17.26 -7.72 -13.11
CA LYS A 279 -16.35 -8.78 -12.68
C LYS A 279 -16.06 -8.68 -11.16
N PRO A 280 -16.91 -9.25 -10.30
CA PRO A 280 -16.80 -9.08 -8.84
C PRO A 280 -15.51 -9.63 -8.23
N THR A 281 -14.78 -10.50 -8.95
CA THR A 281 -13.47 -11.00 -8.52
C THR A 281 -12.29 -10.04 -8.84
N GLY A 282 -12.55 -8.93 -9.52
CA GLY A 282 -11.52 -8.06 -10.08
C GLY A 282 -10.86 -8.65 -11.34
N LEU A 283 -9.84 -7.96 -11.89
CA LEU A 283 -9.24 -8.33 -13.18
C LEU A 283 -8.56 -9.72 -13.16
N LEU A 284 -7.78 -10.01 -12.14
CA LEU A 284 -6.98 -11.25 -11.97
C LEU A 284 -7.32 -12.03 -10.70
N GLY A 285 -8.45 -11.74 -10.06
CA GLY A 285 -8.91 -12.47 -8.88
C GLY A 285 -9.42 -13.86 -9.25
N LYS A 286 -9.21 -14.80 -8.34
CA LYS A 286 -9.79 -16.16 -8.44
C LYS A 286 -11.17 -16.18 -7.77
N PRO A 287 -12.16 -16.85 -8.35
CA PRO A 287 -13.44 -17.03 -7.66
C PRO A 287 -13.23 -17.79 -6.34
N MET A 288 -13.79 -17.26 -5.26
CA MET A 288 -13.82 -18.00 -4.00
C MET A 288 -14.79 -19.16 -4.16
N GLN A 289 -14.26 -20.39 -4.11
CA GLN A 289 -15.11 -21.56 -3.97
C GLN A 289 -15.56 -21.62 -2.51
N GLU A 290 -16.84 -21.43 -2.26
CA GLU A 290 -17.42 -21.81 -0.97
C GLU A 290 -17.26 -23.33 -0.85
N LYS A 291 -16.47 -23.77 0.13
CA LYS A 291 -16.46 -25.18 0.53
C LYS A 291 -17.77 -25.42 1.25
N VAL A 292 -18.70 -26.12 0.59
CA VAL A 292 -19.93 -26.65 1.16
C VAL A 292 -19.57 -27.73 2.18
#